data_713492363247df30dbcf69d95ef3fa20
#
_entry.id   713492363247df30dbcf69d95ef3fa20
#
_cell.length_a   1.000
_cell.length_b   1.000
_cell.length_c   1.000
_cell.angle_alpha   90.00
_cell.angle_beta   90.00
_cell.angle_gamma   90.00
#
_symmetry.space_group_name_H-M   'P 1'
#
loop_
_entity.id
_entity.type
_entity.pdbx_description
1 polymer ?
#
loop_
_entity_poly.entity_id
_entity_poly.type
_entity_poly.pdbx_seq_one_letter_code
_entity_poly.pdbx_strand_id
1 'polypeptide(L)'
;KGLQLECINCLECVDACTTVMGKLGKPSLVQWSSTNAIKNDIPTKMLRKSTIMYSVALLLVVALLFVMGGEKEYMLLNINKTTQLYKVKEDNVVANNYVLLFQNTESKPLTYNLEITDNPDIKITRFEPFTLSPGKLAKKVVILETDKVLVNDKSKDTPITVTLKAYAQEDPEKVVVFRKAVFIYPRADKLK
;
A
#
# COMPACT_ATOMS: atom_id res chain seq x y z
N LYS A 1 35.56 -34.65 -17.93
CA LYS A 1 34.87 -35.37 -16.85
C LYS A 1 33.87 -34.42 -16.18
N GLY A 2 32.63 -34.37 -16.63
CA GLY A 2 31.53 -33.85 -15.90
C GLY A 2 31.62 -32.44 -15.28
N LEU A 3 30.66 -32.08 -14.49
CA LEU A 3 30.66 -30.85 -13.69
C LEU A 3 31.68 -30.94 -12.56
N GLN A 4 32.57 -29.97 -12.49
CA GLN A 4 33.52 -29.85 -11.36
C GLN A 4 32.80 -29.13 -10.21
N LEU A 5 32.98 -29.62 -8.99
CA LEU A 5 32.37 -29.04 -7.77
C LEU A 5 32.78 -27.59 -7.49
N GLU A 6 33.92 -27.17 -8.03
CA GLU A 6 34.51 -25.83 -7.85
C GLU A 6 34.11 -24.84 -8.96
N CYS A 7 33.27 -25.24 -9.91
CA CYS A 7 32.82 -24.38 -11.01
C CYS A 7 31.82 -23.34 -10.53
N ILE A 8 32.23 -22.08 -10.58
CA ILE A 8 31.38 -20.92 -10.24
C ILE A 8 30.64 -20.31 -11.46
N ASN A 9 30.68 -20.99 -12.61
CA ASN A 9 30.05 -20.51 -13.86
C ASN A 9 30.61 -19.14 -14.36
N CYS A 10 31.86 -18.83 -14.15
CA CYS A 10 32.46 -17.56 -14.59
C CYS A 10 32.66 -17.44 -16.11
N LEU A 11 32.50 -18.52 -16.87
CA LEU A 11 32.59 -18.60 -18.33
C LEU A 11 34.02 -18.36 -18.92
N GLU A 12 35.04 -18.12 -18.12
CA GLU A 12 36.43 -17.92 -18.54
C GLU A 12 36.96 -19.07 -19.45
N CYS A 13 36.58 -20.31 -19.13
CA CYS A 13 36.95 -21.46 -19.96
C CYS A 13 36.26 -21.44 -21.34
N VAL A 14 35.10 -20.82 -21.47
CA VAL A 14 34.39 -20.63 -22.74
C VAL A 14 35.14 -19.62 -23.59
N ASP A 15 35.53 -18.49 -23.01
CA ASP A 15 36.21 -17.40 -23.71
C ASP A 15 37.62 -17.82 -24.17
N ALA A 16 38.37 -18.48 -23.30
CA ALA A 16 39.66 -19.03 -23.63
C ALA A 16 39.59 -20.07 -24.79
N CYS A 17 38.62 -21.00 -24.70
CA CYS A 17 38.41 -22.01 -25.73
C CYS A 17 37.92 -21.39 -27.05
N THR A 18 37.04 -20.42 -27.01
CA THR A 18 36.52 -19.71 -28.20
C THR A 18 37.66 -18.98 -28.93
N THR A 19 38.54 -18.33 -28.19
CA THR A 19 39.70 -17.61 -28.74
C THR A 19 40.67 -18.56 -29.49
N VAL A 20 40.97 -19.73 -28.91
CA VAL A 20 41.86 -20.71 -29.53
C VAL A 20 41.20 -21.40 -30.71
N MET A 21 39.96 -21.89 -30.53
CA MET A 21 39.26 -22.62 -31.57
C MET A 21 38.84 -21.72 -32.75
N GLY A 22 38.57 -20.43 -32.50
CA GLY A 22 38.28 -19.44 -33.53
C GLY A 22 39.45 -19.24 -34.48
N LYS A 23 40.69 -19.29 -34.02
CA LYS A 23 41.88 -19.26 -34.88
C LYS A 23 42.01 -20.48 -35.80
N LEU A 24 41.39 -21.59 -35.43
CA LEU A 24 41.32 -22.83 -36.20
C LEU A 24 40.07 -22.93 -37.08
N GLY A 25 39.21 -21.91 -37.08
CA GLY A 25 37.92 -21.90 -37.81
C GLY A 25 36.92 -22.94 -37.29
N LYS A 26 37.05 -23.38 -36.03
CA LYS A 26 36.21 -24.40 -35.42
C LYS A 26 35.35 -23.81 -34.28
N PRO A 27 34.17 -24.36 -34.00
CA PRO A 27 33.36 -23.92 -32.85
C PRO A 27 34.05 -24.29 -31.52
N SER A 28 33.79 -23.51 -30.47
CA SER A 28 34.28 -23.77 -29.12
C SER A 28 33.85 -25.16 -28.62
N LEU A 29 34.81 -25.86 -27.97
CA LEU A 29 34.54 -27.17 -27.35
C LEU A 29 33.75 -27.05 -26.04
N VAL A 30 33.75 -25.86 -25.42
CA VAL A 30 32.99 -25.57 -24.24
C VAL A 30 31.75 -24.76 -24.65
N GLN A 31 30.58 -25.37 -24.53
CA GLN A 31 29.34 -24.80 -24.99
C GLN A 31 28.21 -25.00 -23.98
N TRP A 32 27.28 -24.07 -23.95
CA TRP A 32 26.03 -24.26 -23.24
C TRP A 32 25.17 -25.30 -23.96
N SER A 33 24.94 -26.43 -23.30
CA SER A 33 24.16 -27.53 -23.88
C SER A 33 23.33 -28.23 -22.81
N SER A 34 22.34 -28.99 -23.23
CA SER A 34 21.58 -29.87 -22.33
C SER A 34 22.06 -31.30 -22.48
N THR A 35 21.96 -32.08 -21.39
CA THR A 35 22.32 -33.51 -21.39
C THR A 35 21.64 -34.27 -22.55
N ASN A 36 20.42 -33.91 -22.91
CA ASN A 36 19.68 -34.52 -24.00
C ASN A 36 20.24 -34.14 -25.39
N ALA A 37 20.69 -32.87 -25.55
CA ALA A 37 21.32 -32.41 -26.79
C ALA A 37 22.65 -33.09 -27.03
N ILE A 38 23.46 -33.24 -25.97
CA ILE A 38 24.76 -33.93 -26.02
C ILE A 38 24.57 -35.43 -26.33
N LYS A 39 23.59 -36.09 -25.69
CA LYS A 39 23.35 -37.51 -25.86
C LYS A 39 22.84 -37.88 -27.28
N ASN A 40 22.05 -37.02 -27.90
CA ASN A 40 21.41 -37.26 -29.18
C ASN A 40 22.05 -36.47 -30.33
N ASP A 41 23.15 -35.77 -30.10
CA ASP A 41 23.88 -34.93 -31.07
C ASP A 41 22.98 -33.93 -31.81
N ILE A 42 22.03 -33.32 -31.09
CA ILE A 42 21.10 -32.35 -31.63
C ILE A 42 21.35 -30.92 -31.08
N PRO A 43 21.11 -29.88 -31.87
CA PRO A 43 21.29 -28.51 -31.40
C PRO A 43 20.37 -28.19 -30.20
N THR A 44 20.93 -27.44 -29.25
CA THR A 44 20.13 -26.96 -28.10
C THR A 44 19.04 -26.01 -28.53
N LYS A 45 17.80 -26.38 -28.25
CA LYS A 45 16.64 -25.49 -28.50
C LYS A 45 16.45 -24.55 -27.28
N MET A 46 16.74 -23.27 -27.46
CA MET A 46 16.50 -22.24 -26.43
C MET A 46 15.00 -22.04 -26.16
N LEU A 47 14.17 -22.05 -27.22
CA LEU A 47 12.73 -21.89 -27.13
C LEU A 47 12.05 -23.26 -26.99
N ARG A 48 11.97 -23.76 -25.78
CA ARG A 48 11.19 -24.95 -25.42
C ARG A 48 9.77 -24.53 -25.05
N LYS A 49 8.81 -25.45 -25.19
CA LYS A 49 7.41 -25.20 -24.77
C LYS A 49 7.31 -24.71 -23.31
N SER A 50 8.09 -25.30 -22.41
CA SER A 50 8.17 -24.86 -21.00
C SER A 50 8.73 -23.44 -20.85
N THR A 51 9.77 -23.07 -21.60
CA THR A 51 10.32 -21.70 -21.56
C THR A 51 9.31 -20.67 -22.03
N ILE A 52 8.57 -20.97 -23.12
CA ILE A 52 7.50 -20.10 -23.62
C ILE A 52 6.38 -19.98 -22.58
N MET A 53 5.96 -21.10 -21.97
CA MET A 53 4.92 -21.09 -20.93
C MET A 53 5.32 -20.25 -19.73
N TYR A 54 6.55 -20.36 -19.24
CA TYR A 54 7.04 -19.52 -18.13
C TYR A 54 7.16 -18.05 -18.52
N SER A 55 7.61 -17.75 -19.74
CA SER A 55 7.67 -16.37 -20.22
C SER A 55 6.29 -15.73 -20.34
N VAL A 56 5.30 -16.47 -20.81
CA VAL A 56 3.90 -16.00 -20.88
C VAL A 56 3.36 -15.77 -19.47
N ALA A 57 3.58 -16.71 -18.54
CA ALA A 57 3.17 -16.55 -17.14
C ALA A 57 3.82 -15.33 -16.48
N LEU A 58 5.12 -15.11 -16.72
CA LEU A 58 5.84 -13.94 -16.21
C LEU A 58 5.26 -12.63 -16.77
N LEU A 59 5.02 -12.56 -18.07
CA LEU A 59 4.41 -11.40 -18.71
C LEU A 59 3.01 -11.11 -18.17
N LEU A 60 2.23 -12.14 -17.90
CA LEU A 60 0.89 -12.00 -17.32
C LEU A 60 0.98 -11.42 -15.90
N VAL A 61 1.91 -11.90 -15.07
CA VAL A 61 2.14 -11.35 -13.72
C VAL A 61 2.58 -9.89 -13.78
N VAL A 62 3.51 -9.55 -14.69
CA VAL A 62 3.97 -8.17 -14.88
C VAL A 62 2.82 -7.26 -15.33
N ALA A 63 2.01 -7.69 -16.29
CA ALA A 63 0.84 -6.95 -16.74
C ALA A 63 -0.16 -6.71 -15.59
N LEU A 64 -0.39 -7.73 -14.76
CA LEU A 64 -1.26 -7.63 -13.59
C LEU A 64 -0.73 -6.64 -12.55
N LEU A 65 0.59 -6.60 -12.31
CA LEU A 65 1.23 -5.61 -11.46
C LEU A 65 1.07 -4.18 -11.98
N PHE A 66 1.15 -3.97 -13.31
CA PHE A 66 0.91 -2.65 -13.90
C PHE A 66 -0.55 -2.20 -13.74
N VAL A 67 -1.51 -3.10 -13.89
CA VAL A 67 -2.94 -2.79 -13.72
C VAL A 67 -3.26 -2.50 -12.24
N MET A 68 -2.72 -3.28 -11.30
CA MET A 68 -2.98 -3.10 -9.87
C MET A 68 -2.17 -1.96 -9.24
N GLY A 69 -1.01 -1.61 -9.79
CA GLY A 69 -0.11 -0.58 -9.26
C GLY A 69 -0.48 0.85 -9.64
N GLY A 70 -1.60 1.07 -10.36
CA GLY A 70 -1.92 2.35 -11.00
C GLY A 70 -2.42 3.46 -10.06
N GLU A 71 -2.90 3.14 -8.86
CA GLU A 71 -3.43 4.16 -7.94
C GLU A 71 -2.43 4.46 -6.81
N LYS A 72 -1.72 5.56 -6.95
CA LYS A 72 -0.85 6.08 -5.91
C LYS A 72 -1.65 6.94 -4.93
N GLU A 73 -1.76 6.51 -3.67
CA GLU A 73 -2.27 7.40 -2.62
C GLU A 73 -1.22 8.47 -2.29
N TYR A 74 -1.58 9.72 -2.53
CA TYR A 74 -0.70 10.89 -2.27
C TYR A 74 -0.67 11.32 -0.80
N MET A 75 -1.53 10.71 0.02
CA MET A 75 -1.60 10.90 1.46
C MET A 75 -2.05 9.59 2.10
N LEU A 76 -1.38 9.18 3.18
CA LEU A 76 -1.87 8.08 4.02
C LEU A 76 -2.55 8.65 5.26
N LEU A 77 -3.77 8.19 5.52
CA LEU A 77 -4.53 8.54 6.72
C LEU A 77 -4.95 7.26 7.44
N ASN A 78 -4.51 7.11 8.70
CA ASN A 78 -4.99 6.08 9.61
C ASN A 78 -5.76 6.70 10.76
N ILE A 79 -6.91 6.11 11.10
CA ILE A 79 -7.78 6.54 12.21
C ILE A 79 -7.72 5.48 13.29
N ASN A 80 -7.20 5.86 14.45
CA ASN A 80 -7.18 5.02 15.63
C ASN A 80 -8.12 5.63 16.69
N LYS A 81 -9.06 4.83 17.17
CA LYS A 81 -9.90 5.23 18.29
C LYS A 81 -9.10 5.12 19.59
N THR A 82 -9.31 6.07 20.51
CA THR A 82 -8.74 5.97 21.86
C THR A 82 -9.43 4.88 22.66
N THR A 83 -8.83 4.46 23.79
CA THR A 83 -9.37 3.41 24.66
C THR A 83 -10.74 3.79 25.25
N GLN A 84 -11.01 5.06 25.42
CA GLN A 84 -12.31 5.56 25.84
C GLN A 84 -13.31 5.48 24.69
N LEU A 85 -14.42 4.78 24.90
CA LEU A 85 -15.46 4.60 23.89
C LEU A 85 -16.14 5.94 23.53
N TYR A 86 -16.51 6.73 24.54
CA TYR A 86 -17.06 8.07 24.44
C TYR A 86 -16.92 8.81 25.76
N LYS A 87 -17.16 10.11 25.76
CA LYS A 87 -17.27 10.98 26.93
C LYS A 87 -18.54 11.79 26.80
N VAL A 88 -19.39 11.77 27.81
CA VAL A 88 -20.53 12.66 27.92
C VAL A 88 -20.09 13.89 28.70
N LYS A 89 -20.22 15.08 28.11
CA LYS A 89 -19.98 16.38 28.74
C LYS A 89 -21.28 16.93 29.34
N GLU A 90 -21.17 18.05 30.03
CA GLU A 90 -22.33 18.85 30.43
C GLU A 90 -23.17 19.18 29.20
N ASP A 91 -24.47 19.36 29.36
CA ASP A 91 -25.45 19.58 28.27
C ASP A 91 -25.66 18.39 27.30
N ASN A 92 -25.43 17.17 27.74
CA ASN A 92 -25.61 15.95 26.95
C ASN A 92 -24.80 15.88 25.64
N VAL A 93 -23.71 16.64 25.54
CA VAL A 93 -22.79 16.58 24.41
C VAL A 93 -21.97 15.30 24.46
N VAL A 94 -22.07 14.48 23.42
CA VAL A 94 -21.31 13.23 23.28
C VAL A 94 -20.06 13.48 22.48
N ALA A 95 -18.90 13.17 23.06
CA ALA A 95 -17.60 13.33 22.46
C ALA A 95 -16.89 11.98 22.25
N ASN A 96 -16.35 11.74 21.07
CA ASN A 96 -15.49 10.60 20.76
C ASN A 96 -14.11 11.09 20.36
N ASN A 97 -13.08 10.51 20.96
CA ASN A 97 -11.68 10.89 20.72
C ASN A 97 -11.01 9.94 19.73
N TYR A 98 -10.31 10.50 18.76
CA TYR A 98 -9.54 9.75 17.77
C TYR A 98 -8.12 10.28 17.67
N VAL A 99 -7.24 9.38 17.30
CA VAL A 99 -5.86 9.71 16.97
C VAL A 99 -5.66 9.42 15.48
N LEU A 100 -5.49 10.47 14.71
CA LEU A 100 -5.24 10.41 13.28
C LEU A 100 -3.74 10.45 13.02
N LEU A 101 -3.29 9.55 12.17
CA LEU A 101 -1.91 9.50 11.67
C LEU A 101 -1.94 9.93 10.20
N PHE A 102 -1.36 11.10 9.94
CA PHE A 102 -1.18 11.64 8.60
C PHE A 102 0.24 11.38 8.13
N GLN A 103 0.40 10.93 6.89
CA GLN A 103 1.71 10.81 6.26
C GLN A 103 1.65 11.46 4.88
N ASN A 104 2.59 12.36 4.62
CA ASN A 104 2.78 12.96 3.30
C ASN A 104 3.63 12.04 2.44
N THR A 105 3.05 11.49 1.36
CA THR A 105 3.77 10.65 0.39
C THR A 105 4.19 11.42 -0.86
N GLU A 106 3.86 12.72 -0.94
CA GLU A 106 4.30 13.63 -1.99
C GLU A 106 5.72 14.18 -1.75
N SER A 107 6.31 14.71 -2.80
CA SER A 107 7.65 15.32 -2.77
C SER A 107 7.67 16.79 -2.34
N LYS A 108 6.51 17.39 -2.09
CA LYS A 108 6.35 18.80 -1.67
C LYS A 108 5.62 18.88 -0.32
N PRO A 109 5.83 19.93 0.47
CA PRO A 109 5.06 20.17 1.68
C PRO A 109 3.60 20.43 1.33
N LEU A 110 2.67 19.88 2.12
CA LEU A 110 1.22 20.00 1.94
C LEU A 110 0.54 20.38 3.25
N THR A 111 -0.50 21.21 3.16
CA THR A 111 -1.33 21.63 4.29
C THR A 111 -2.61 20.81 4.29
N TYR A 112 -2.78 20.01 5.35
CA TYR A 112 -3.90 19.08 5.48
C TYR A 112 -5.08 19.68 6.24
N ASN A 113 -6.27 19.42 5.74
CA ASN A 113 -7.54 19.74 6.37
C ASN A 113 -8.41 18.49 6.54
N LEU A 114 -9.45 18.57 7.38
CA LEU A 114 -10.34 17.46 7.72
C LEU A 114 -11.80 17.93 7.76
N GLU A 115 -12.68 17.18 7.13
CA GLU A 115 -14.11 17.43 7.07
C GLU A 115 -14.92 16.15 7.28
N ILE A 116 -16.18 16.29 7.71
CA ILE A 116 -17.18 15.21 7.77
C ILE A 116 -18.07 15.31 6.55
N THR A 117 -18.29 14.20 5.85
CA THR A 117 -19.04 14.21 4.58
C THR A 117 -20.49 13.77 4.73
N ASP A 118 -20.79 12.80 5.60
CA ASP A 118 -22.06 12.09 5.64
C ASP A 118 -22.98 12.42 6.83
N ASN A 119 -22.47 13.05 7.89
CA ASN A 119 -23.24 13.38 9.10
C ASN A 119 -23.07 14.84 9.55
N PRO A 120 -23.96 15.75 9.15
CA PRO A 120 -23.85 17.17 9.50
C PRO A 120 -24.10 17.45 11.00
N ASP A 121 -24.71 16.49 11.71
CA ASP A 121 -25.00 16.62 13.14
C ASP A 121 -23.81 16.30 14.04
N ILE A 122 -22.74 15.77 13.46
CA ILE A 122 -21.48 15.51 14.15
C ILE A 122 -20.46 16.56 13.71
N LYS A 123 -19.84 17.25 14.66
CA LYS A 123 -18.87 18.33 14.41
C LYS A 123 -17.48 17.92 14.83
N ILE A 124 -16.47 18.43 14.13
CA ILE A 124 -15.07 18.33 14.52
C ILE A 124 -14.75 19.51 15.43
N THR A 125 -14.47 19.24 16.69
CA THR A 125 -14.24 20.32 17.69
C THR A 125 -12.75 20.61 17.87
N ARG A 126 -11.89 19.62 17.67
CA ARG A 126 -10.44 19.81 17.88
C ARG A 126 -9.67 19.33 16.66
N PHE A 127 -9.49 20.22 15.71
CA PHE A 127 -8.59 20.04 14.58
C PHE A 127 -8.20 21.40 14.01
N GLU A 128 -6.93 21.62 13.81
CA GLU A 128 -6.40 22.80 13.13
C GLU A 128 -5.61 22.33 11.89
N PRO A 129 -5.77 22.99 10.74
CA PRO A 129 -4.96 22.71 9.55
C PRO A 129 -3.47 22.81 9.86
N PHE A 130 -2.66 21.92 9.30
CA PHE A 130 -1.23 21.90 9.56
C PHE A 130 -0.46 21.47 8.32
N THR A 131 0.75 22.01 8.17
CA THR A 131 1.65 21.69 7.07
C THR A 131 2.57 20.54 7.43
N LEU A 132 2.76 19.60 6.51
CA LEU A 132 3.61 18.44 6.67
C LEU A 132 4.60 18.33 5.53
N SER A 133 5.89 18.29 5.88
CA SER A 133 6.98 18.14 4.91
C SER A 133 6.94 16.75 4.24
N PRO A 134 7.58 16.58 3.06
CA PRO A 134 7.66 15.33 2.35
C PRO A 134 8.14 14.16 3.20
N GLY A 135 7.47 13.01 3.07
CA GLY A 135 7.83 11.77 3.78
C GLY A 135 7.61 11.79 5.29
N LYS A 136 7.19 12.91 5.87
CA LYS A 136 6.97 13.02 7.32
C LYS A 136 5.61 12.47 7.73
N LEU A 137 5.53 12.06 8.99
CA LEU A 137 4.33 11.57 9.66
C LEU A 137 3.97 12.53 10.79
N ALA A 138 2.67 12.86 10.89
CA ALA A 138 2.13 13.64 12.01
C ALA A 138 1.00 12.88 12.70
N LYS A 139 0.98 12.95 14.02
CA LYS A 139 -0.07 12.42 14.88
C LYS A 139 -0.91 13.56 15.42
N LYS A 140 -2.22 13.55 15.09
CA LYS A 140 -3.16 14.58 15.55
C LYS A 140 -4.30 13.95 16.32
N VAL A 141 -4.66 14.58 17.44
CA VAL A 141 -5.85 14.19 18.22
C VAL A 141 -7.03 14.99 17.69
N VAL A 142 -8.09 14.28 17.34
CA VAL A 142 -9.34 14.84 16.82
C VAL A 142 -10.48 14.42 17.72
N ILE A 143 -11.37 15.33 18.01
CA ILE A 143 -12.57 15.10 18.80
C ILE A 143 -13.79 15.34 17.91
N LEU A 144 -14.61 14.29 17.77
CA LEU A 144 -15.92 14.39 17.13
C LEU A 144 -16.97 14.55 18.21
N GLU A 145 -17.80 15.55 18.09
CA GLU A 145 -18.83 15.88 19.08
C GLU A 145 -20.21 16.05 18.42
N THR A 146 -21.24 15.71 19.17
CA THR A 146 -22.64 16.00 18.81
C THR A 146 -23.41 16.46 20.03
N ASP A 147 -24.21 17.47 19.82
CA ASP A 147 -25.18 18.01 20.75
C ASP A 147 -26.64 17.50 20.49
N LYS A 148 -26.79 16.73 19.40
CA LYS A 148 -28.10 16.21 18.98
C LYS A 148 -28.29 14.76 19.40
N VAL A 149 -29.58 14.42 19.59
CA VAL A 149 -29.99 13.03 19.82
C VAL A 149 -29.98 12.29 18.49
N LEU A 150 -28.94 11.49 18.25
CA LEU A 150 -28.78 10.71 17.01
C LEU A 150 -29.59 9.42 17.03
N VAL A 151 -29.66 8.76 18.20
CA VAL A 151 -30.35 7.48 18.39
C VAL A 151 -30.93 7.43 19.79
N ASN A 152 -32.16 6.90 19.92
CA ASN A 152 -32.81 6.71 21.21
C ASN A 152 -32.98 5.22 21.54
N ASP A 153 -31.84 4.52 21.72
CA ASP A 153 -31.79 3.13 22.18
C ASP A 153 -31.55 3.11 23.69
N LYS A 154 -32.38 2.39 24.45
CA LYS A 154 -32.26 2.23 25.91
C LYS A 154 -31.44 0.99 26.30
N SER A 155 -31.20 0.07 25.35
CA SER A 155 -30.60 -1.23 25.67
C SER A 155 -29.08 -1.26 25.47
N LYS A 156 -28.55 -0.58 24.44
CA LYS A 156 -27.14 -0.64 24.06
C LYS A 156 -26.59 0.66 23.47
N ASP A 157 -25.28 0.83 23.57
CA ASP A 157 -24.57 1.90 22.89
C ASP A 157 -24.56 1.62 21.37
N THR A 158 -24.85 2.62 20.55
CA THR A 158 -25.04 2.44 19.10
C THR A 158 -23.83 2.95 18.32
N PRO A 159 -23.17 2.10 17.52
CA PRO A 159 -22.10 2.53 16.63
C PRO A 159 -22.69 3.21 15.37
N ILE A 160 -22.23 4.42 15.07
CA ILE A 160 -22.60 5.20 13.88
C ILE A 160 -21.34 5.34 13.03
N THR A 161 -21.42 4.96 11.77
CA THR A 161 -20.30 5.14 10.84
C THR A 161 -20.27 6.59 10.36
N VAL A 162 -19.12 7.24 10.47
CA VAL A 162 -18.87 8.61 10.03
C VAL A 162 -17.72 8.60 9.02
N THR A 163 -17.93 9.20 7.85
CA THR A 163 -16.91 9.31 6.83
C THR A 163 -16.14 10.62 6.99
N LEU A 164 -14.86 10.51 7.31
CA LEU A 164 -13.91 11.60 7.38
C LEU A 164 -13.23 11.77 6.03
N LYS A 165 -13.30 12.96 5.47
CA LYS A 165 -12.59 13.41 4.28
C LYS A 165 -11.38 14.24 4.72
N ALA A 166 -10.19 13.73 4.49
CA ALA A 166 -8.97 14.51 4.65
C ALA A 166 -8.45 14.90 3.27
N TYR A 167 -8.00 16.12 3.12
CA TYR A 167 -7.49 16.64 1.85
C TYR A 167 -6.37 17.67 2.06
N ALA A 168 -5.56 17.85 1.03
CA ALA A 168 -4.57 18.93 1.01
C ALA A 168 -5.19 20.21 0.43
N GLN A 169 -4.94 21.35 1.06
CA GLN A 169 -5.48 22.65 0.61
C GLN A 169 -4.94 23.07 -0.76
N GLU A 170 -3.69 22.67 -1.07
CA GLU A 170 -3.01 23.00 -2.32
C GLU A 170 -3.57 22.23 -3.54
N ASP A 171 -4.11 21.02 -3.32
CA ASP A 171 -4.64 20.19 -4.40
C ASP A 171 -5.74 19.25 -3.85
N PRO A 172 -6.96 19.79 -3.57
CA PRO A 172 -8.02 19.06 -2.86
C PRO A 172 -8.68 17.96 -3.70
N GLU A 173 -8.49 17.95 -5.02
CA GLU A 173 -9.04 16.91 -5.90
C GLU A 173 -8.11 15.70 -6.01
N LYS A 174 -6.81 15.95 -6.06
CA LYS A 174 -5.79 14.91 -6.23
C LYS A 174 -5.35 14.29 -4.92
N VAL A 175 -5.16 15.12 -3.88
CA VAL A 175 -4.70 14.69 -2.57
C VAL A 175 -5.89 14.66 -1.62
N VAL A 176 -6.72 13.65 -1.77
CA VAL A 176 -7.91 13.44 -0.95
C VAL A 176 -8.01 11.97 -0.54
N VAL A 177 -8.39 11.73 0.71
CA VAL A 177 -8.59 10.39 1.26
C VAL A 177 -9.84 10.36 2.11
N PHE A 178 -10.68 9.37 1.87
CA PHE A 178 -11.87 9.10 2.67
C PHE A 178 -11.61 7.91 3.59
N ARG A 179 -11.89 8.08 4.88
CA ARG A 179 -11.78 7.00 5.87
C ARG A 179 -13.01 6.97 6.76
N LYS A 180 -13.47 5.78 7.07
CA LYS A 180 -14.61 5.56 7.96
C LYS A 180 -14.14 5.51 9.41
N ALA A 181 -14.76 6.32 10.27
CA ALA A 181 -14.62 6.27 11.72
C ALA A 181 -15.93 5.74 12.34
N VAL A 182 -15.84 5.04 13.46
CA VAL A 182 -17.01 4.56 14.18
C VAL A 182 -17.24 5.46 15.39
N PHE A 183 -18.25 6.30 15.30
CA PHE A 183 -18.74 7.14 16.40
C PHE A 183 -19.66 6.29 17.30
N ILE A 184 -19.33 6.16 18.58
CA ILE A 184 -20.18 5.46 19.54
C ILE A 184 -21.09 6.45 20.22
N TYR A 185 -22.40 6.28 20.00
CA TYR A 185 -23.42 7.05 20.69
C TYR A 185 -23.93 6.26 21.89
N PRO A 186 -23.97 6.87 23.10
CA PRO A 186 -24.40 6.18 24.31
C PRO A 186 -25.88 5.86 24.29
N ARG A 187 -26.26 4.85 25.03
CA ARG A 187 -27.67 4.55 25.28
C ARG A 187 -28.35 5.67 26.10
N ALA A 188 -29.66 5.81 25.93
CA ALA A 188 -30.45 6.95 26.44
C ALA A 188 -30.40 7.10 27.97
N ASP A 189 -30.16 6.03 28.75
CA ASP A 189 -30.04 6.08 30.21
C ASP A 189 -28.76 6.74 30.72
N LYS A 190 -27.78 6.93 29.88
CA LYS A 190 -26.51 7.61 30.19
C LYS A 190 -26.50 9.08 29.81
N LEU A 191 -27.50 9.53 29.06
CA LEU A 191 -27.77 10.93 28.76
C LEU A 191 -28.74 11.46 29.83
N LYS A 192 -28.34 12.45 30.57
CA LYS A 192 -29.17 13.08 31.62
C LYS A 192 -29.97 14.25 31.06
#